data_3dd07c7d7be85dc17881cf4e6c44ed7f
#
_entry.id   3dd07c7d7be85dc17881cf4e6c44ed7f
#
_cell.length_a   1.000
_cell.length_b   1.000
_cell.length_c   1.000
_cell.angle_alpha   90.00
_cell.angle_beta   90.00
_cell.angle_gamma   90.00
#
_symmetry.space_group_name_H-M   'P 1'
#
loop_
_entity.id
_entity.type
_entity.pdbx_description
1 polymer ?
#
loop_
_entity_poly.entity_id
_entity_poly.type
_entity_poly.pdbx_seq_one_letter_code
_entity_poly.pdbx_strand_id
1 'polypeptide(L)'
;MKYRDIKLLLDDNKAEDAIAALNKLIEVDPTDAEAFFLRGKAYWRLGNRAGALTDYASASALDSESPAVFALEQAREIEAFFNPDLLNP
;
A
#
# COMPACT_ATOMS: atom_id res chain seq x y z
N MET A 1 2.95 20.14 2.72
CA MET A 1 2.11 19.25 1.90
C MET A 1 1.96 17.93 2.62
N LYS A 2 0.74 17.43 2.64
CA LYS A 2 0.34 16.29 3.49
C LYS A 2 1.17 15.02 3.28
N TYR A 3 1.51 14.70 2.03
CA TYR A 3 2.19 13.44 1.73
C TYR A 3 3.67 13.58 1.41
N ARG A 4 4.17 14.80 1.28
CA ARG A 4 5.54 15.05 0.84
C ARG A 4 6.58 14.42 1.77
N ASP A 5 6.42 14.67 3.07
CA ASP A 5 7.37 14.17 4.06
C ASP A 5 7.31 12.63 4.12
N ILE A 6 6.11 12.06 3.94
CA ILE A 6 5.92 10.61 3.92
C ILE A 6 6.62 9.99 2.72
N LYS A 7 6.50 10.62 1.54
CA LYS A 7 7.18 10.15 0.33
C LYS A 7 8.70 10.21 0.48
N LEU A 8 9.21 11.24 1.15
CA LEU A 8 10.64 11.34 1.45
C LEU A 8 11.10 10.21 2.39
N LEU A 9 10.29 9.86 3.38
CA LEU A 9 10.59 8.74 4.26
C LEU A 9 10.68 7.43 3.49
N LEU A 10 9.78 7.21 2.53
CA LEU A 10 9.82 6.03 1.68
C LEU A 10 11.07 6.01 0.81
N ASP A 11 11.45 7.15 0.24
CA ASP A 11 12.64 7.26 -0.60
C ASP A 11 13.92 7.01 0.20
N ASP A 12 13.91 7.33 1.48
CA ASP A 12 15.06 7.12 2.39
C ASP A 12 15.07 5.74 3.04
N ASN A 13 14.24 4.80 2.57
CA ASN A 13 14.11 3.46 3.16
C ASN A 13 13.64 3.48 4.61
N LYS A 14 12.86 4.49 4.99
CA LYS A 14 12.28 4.60 6.33
C LYS A 14 10.81 4.22 6.29
N ALA A 15 10.53 3.02 5.77
CA ALA A 15 9.16 2.55 5.57
C ALA A 15 8.38 2.45 6.89
N GLU A 16 9.03 2.04 7.97
CA GLU A 16 8.36 1.93 9.27
C GLU A 16 7.91 3.29 9.79
N ASP A 17 8.76 4.31 9.64
CA ASP A 17 8.41 5.67 10.03
C ASP A 17 7.25 6.21 9.15
N ALA A 18 7.28 5.88 7.86
CA ALA A 18 6.20 6.25 6.96
C ALA A 18 4.87 5.61 7.39
N ILE A 19 4.90 4.33 7.77
CA ILE A 19 3.70 3.63 8.24
C ILE A 19 3.14 4.30 9.49
N ALA A 20 3.99 4.66 10.45
CA ALA A 20 3.53 5.34 11.67
C ALA A 20 2.81 6.65 11.34
N ALA A 21 3.37 7.45 10.43
CA ALA A 21 2.75 8.69 10.00
C ALA A 21 1.44 8.45 9.26
N LEU A 22 1.41 7.45 8.37
CA LEU A 22 0.22 7.11 7.60
C LEU A 22 -0.89 6.56 8.47
N ASN A 23 -0.56 5.79 9.50
CA ASN A 23 -1.55 5.30 10.46
C ASN A 23 -2.32 6.46 11.10
N LYS A 24 -1.62 7.54 11.44
CA LYS A 24 -2.26 8.73 12.00
C LYS A 24 -3.19 9.41 11.00
N LEU A 25 -2.78 9.51 9.74
CA LEU A 25 -3.61 10.09 8.69
C LEU A 25 -4.88 9.29 8.45
N ILE A 26 -4.75 7.96 8.42
CA ILE A 26 -5.89 7.06 8.19
C ILE A 26 -6.84 7.10 9.40
N GLU A 27 -6.31 7.24 10.61
CA GLU A 27 -7.11 7.37 11.82
C GLU A 27 -7.98 8.63 11.78
N VAL A 28 -7.42 9.73 11.26
CA VAL A 28 -8.14 11.01 11.11
C VAL A 28 -9.14 10.95 9.96
N ASP A 29 -8.76 10.31 8.84
CA ASP A 29 -9.61 10.20 7.66
C ASP A 29 -9.49 8.81 7.04
N PRO A 30 -10.40 7.88 7.42
CA PRO A 30 -10.38 6.51 6.88
C PRO A 30 -10.75 6.42 5.39
N THR A 31 -11.09 7.53 4.74
CA THR A 31 -11.41 7.56 3.31
C THR A 31 -10.26 8.12 2.46
N ASP A 32 -9.09 8.32 3.06
CA ASP A 32 -7.92 8.87 2.37
C ASP A 32 -7.25 7.77 1.55
N ALA A 33 -7.66 7.66 0.29
CA ALA A 33 -7.13 6.63 -0.62
C ALA A 33 -5.61 6.75 -0.81
N GLU A 34 -5.07 7.97 -0.90
CA GLU A 34 -3.64 8.18 -1.06
C GLU A 34 -2.86 7.65 0.14
N ALA A 35 -3.39 7.85 1.35
CA ALA A 35 -2.74 7.34 2.55
C ALA A 35 -2.67 5.80 2.54
N PHE A 36 -3.75 5.14 2.15
CA PHE A 36 -3.74 3.68 2.02
C PHE A 36 -2.76 3.21 0.96
N PHE A 37 -2.73 3.88 -0.19
CA PHE A 37 -1.80 3.55 -1.26
C PHE A 37 -0.35 3.64 -0.79
N LEU A 38 0.01 4.74 -0.13
CA LEU A 38 1.37 4.95 0.36
C LEU A 38 1.74 3.94 1.44
N ARG A 39 0.79 3.60 2.32
CA ARG A 39 1.04 2.58 3.34
C ARG A 39 1.24 1.21 2.71
N GLY A 40 0.49 0.90 1.66
CA GLY A 40 0.69 -0.32 0.89
C GLY A 40 2.09 -0.40 0.30
N LYS A 41 2.59 0.70 -0.25
CA LYS A 41 3.97 0.78 -0.76
C LYS A 41 4.98 0.55 0.35
N ALA A 42 4.75 1.11 1.52
CA ALA A 42 5.64 0.93 2.66
C ALA A 42 5.67 -0.54 3.12
N TYR A 43 4.50 -1.16 3.22
CA TYR A 43 4.42 -2.60 3.56
C TYR A 43 5.13 -3.46 2.52
N TRP A 44 4.97 -3.14 1.24
CA TRP A 44 5.64 -3.88 0.18
C TRP A 44 7.16 -3.84 0.34
N ARG A 45 7.70 -2.67 0.66
CA ARG A 45 9.15 -2.52 0.88
C ARG A 45 9.66 -3.31 2.07
N LEU A 46 8.81 -3.50 3.07
CA LEU A 46 9.16 -4.30 4.25
C LEU A 46 8.94 -5.79 4.03
N GLY A 47 8.48 -6.19 2.86
CA GLY A 47 8.21 -7.60 2.58
C GLY A 47 6.86 -8.08 3.13
N ASN A 48 6.04 -7.18 3.66
CA ASN A 48 4.70 -7.52 4.13
C ASN A 48 3.72 -7.42 2.96
N ARG A 49 3.69 -8.47 2.15
CA ARG A 49 2.86 -8.50 0.95
C ARG A 49 1.38 -8.51 1.28
N ALA A 50 0.98 -9.24 2.31
CA ALA A 50 -0.42 -9.29 2.75
C ALA A 50 -0.91 -7.89 3.15
N GLY A 51 -0.13 -7.15 3.92
CA GLY A 51 -0.46 -5.78 4.30
C GLY A 51 -0.55 -4.85 3.08
N ALA A 52 0.38 -4.99 2.14
CA ALA A 52 0.39 -4.21 0.91
C ALA A 52 -0.88 -4.46 0.08
N LEU A 53 -1.23 -5.74 -0.13
CA LEU A 53 -2.43 -6.11 -0.90
C LEU A 53 -3.69 -5.55 -0.26
N THR A 54 -3.80 -5.64 1.07
CA THR A 54 -4.94 -5.12 1.81
C THR A 54 -5.08 -3.61 1.61
N ASP A 55 -3.98 -2.88 1.72
CA ASP A 55 -3.99 -1.42 1.58
C ASP A 55 -4.25 -0.98 0.14
N TYR A 56 -3.67 -1.66 -0.84
CA TYR A 56 -3.96 -1.38 -2.25
C TYR A 56 -5.43 -1.64 -2.58
N ALA A 57 -6.00 -2.71 -2.03
CA ALA A 57 -7.42 -3.00 -2.22
C ALA A 57 -8.30 -1.92 -1.60
N SER A 58 -7.96 -1.46 -0.40
CA SER A 58 -8.69 -0.36 0.25
C SER A 58 -8.62 0.92 -0.55
N ALA A 59 -7.43 1.28 -1.02
CA ALA A 59 -7.25 2.48 -1.84
C ALA A 59 -8.04 2.39 -3.15
N SER A 60 -8.03 1.24 -3.80
CA SER A 60 -8.77 1.01 -5.05
C SER A 60 -10.27 1.10 -4.84
N ALA A 61 -10.78 0.61 -3.71
CA ALA A 61 -12.19 0.69 -3.38
C ALA A 61 -12.62 2.12 -3.09
N LEU A 62 -11.74 2.92 -2.48
CA LEU A 62 -12.03 4.31 -2.18
C LEU A 62 -11.90 5.22 -3.40
N ASP A 63 -11.01 4.89 -4.32
CA ASP A 63 -10.75 5.69 -5.52
C ASP A 63 -10.38 4.77 -6.68
N SER A 64 -11.33 4.57 -7.59
CA SER A 64 -11.12 3.69 -8.76
C SER A 64 -10.07 4.22 -9.74
N GLU A 65 -9.67 5.48 -9.61
CA GLU A 65 -8.61 6.09 -10.43
C GLU A 65 -7.27 6.13 -9.72
N SER A 66 -7.20 5.59 -8.50
CA SER A 66 -5.95 5.52 -7.75
C SER A 66 -4.91 4.65 -8.47
N PRO A 67 -3.63 5.03 -8.43
CA PRO A 67 -2.56 4.14 -8.91
C PRO A 67 -2.52 2.82 -8.15
N ALA A 68 -3.21 2.72 -7.01
CA ALA A 68 -3.34 1.47 -6.28
C ALA A 68 -4.01 0.36 -7.09
N VAL A 69 -4.89 0.70 -8.03
CA VAL A 69 -5.54 -0.30 -8.90
C VAL A 69 -4.48 -1.09 -9.67
N PHE A 70 -3.55 -0.37 -10.29
CA PHE A 70 -2.46 -1.00 -11.05
C PHE A 70 -1.47 -1.71 -10.10
N ALA A 71 -1.14 -1.08 -8.98
CA ALA A 71 -0.24 -1.68 -8.00
C ALA A 71 -0.82 -2.99 -7.44
N LEU A 72 -2.13 -3.05 -7.22
CA LEU A 72 -2.81 -4.24 -6.74
C LEU A 72 -2.71 -5.38 -7.75
N GLU A 73 -2.95 -5.08 -9.02
CA GLU A 73 -2.83 -6.09 -10.09
C GLU A 73 -1.42 -6.65 -10.17
N GLN A 74 -0.42 -5.78 -10.14
CA GLN A 74 0.98 -6.20 -10.20
C GLN A 74 1.37 -7.00 -8.96
N ALA A 75 0.95 -6.57 -7.80
CA ALA A 75 1.24 -7.28 -6.55
C ALA A 75 0.62 -8.68 -6.54
N ARG A 76 -0.60 -8.82 -7.05
CA ARG A 76 -1.26 -10.12 -7.16
C ARG A 76 -0.54 -11.05 -8.13
N GLU A 77 -0.06 -10.53 -9.24
CA GLU A 77 0.71 -11.32 -10.21
C GLU A 77 2.01 -11.83 -9.59
N ILE A 78 2.73 -10.96 -8.88
CA ILE A 78 3.96 -11.35 -8.21
C ILE A 78 3.69 -12.39 -7.13
N GLU A 79 2.66 -12.18 -6.32
CA GLU A 79 2.26 -13.10 -5.26
C GLU A 79 1.88 -14.46 -5.83
N ALA A 80 1.13 -14.48 -6.92
CA ALA A 80 0.73 -15.70 -7.61
C ALA A 80 1.95 -16.46 -8.17
N PHE A 81 2.96 -15.73 -8.63
CA PHE A 81 4.20 -16.33 -9.13
C PHE A 81 4.95 -17.09 -8.03
N PHE A 82 4.99 -16.51 -6.82
CA PHE A 82 5.68 -17.13 -5.69
C PHE A 82 4.80 -18.11 -4.91
N ASN A 83 3.48 -18.04 -5.08
CA ASN A 83 2.51 -18.88 -4.39
C ASN A 83 1.50 -19.44 -5.39
N PRO A 84 1.93 -20.38 -6.25
CA PRO A 84 1.03 -20.91 -7.29
C PRO A 84 -0.24 -21.56 -6.72
N ASP A 85 -0.23 -22.00 -5.47
CA ASP A 85 -1.39 -22.59 -4.81
C ASP A 85 -2.55 -21.61 -4.67
N LEU A 86 -2.28 -20.31 -4.72
CA LEU A 86 -3.34 -19.31 -4.70
C LEU A 86 -4.19 -19.31 -5.98
N LEU A 87 -3.63 -19.80 -7.08
CA LEU A 87 -4.31 -19.89 -8.36
C LEU A 87 -4.96 -21.26 -8.61
N ASN A 88 -4.57 -22.26 -7.85
CA ASN A 88 -5.05 -23.62 -7.98
C ASN A 88 -5.69 -24.06 -6.66
N PRO A 89 -6.97 -23.72 -6.45
CA PRO A 89 -7.65 -24.11 -5.23
C PRO A 89 -7.83 -25.61 -5.08
#